data_7018976a35344d28ac5fe4ca5d6ac404
#
_entry.id   7018976a35344d28ac5fe4ca5d6ac404
#
_cell.length_a   1.000
_cell.length_b   1.000
_cell.length_c   1.000
_cell.angle_alpha   90.00
_cell.angle_beta   90.00
_cell.angle_gamma   90.00
#
_symmetry.space_group_name_H-M   'P 1'
#
loop_
_entity.id
_entity.type
_entity.pdbx_description
1 polymer ?
#
loop_
_entity_poly.entity_id
_entity_poly.type
_entity_poly.pdbx_seq_one_letter_code
_entity_poly.pdbx_strand_id
1 'polypeptide(L)'
;NARCLISLALMTGNVGKRGSGLHPLRGQNNVQGASDAGLIPMMYPDYQLVDKDNNKDFFEKLWNTPLDDKKGLTVVEIMDAIHENTIKGMYILGENPAMSDPDLNHAREALQMLEHLVVQDIFLTETATYADVIFPASAWPEKNGTVTNTNRQVQMGRKALDSPGEAKEDWWITNELGKRMGLNWKYKHPKEIYEEMSLTMPSLNN
;
A
#
# COMPACT_ATOMS: atom_id res chain seq x y z
N ASN A 1 21.23 -5.49 11.11
CA ASN A 1 21.58 -6.66 10.28
C ASN A 1 21.58 -6.32 8.77
N ALA A 2 20.53 -5.69 8.19
CA ALA A 2 20.48 -5.39 6.75
C ALA A 2 21.70 -4.56 6.29
N ARG A 3 22.13 -3.53 7.03
CA ARG A 3 23.31 -2.72 6.70
C ARG A 3 24.60 -3.55 6.63
N CYS A 4 24.76 -4.59 7.46
CA CYS A 4 25.92 -5.48 7.41
C CYS A 4 25.95 -6.27 6.10
N LEU A 5 24.81 -6.76 5.62
CA LEU A 5 24.70 -7.47 4.34
C LEU A 5 25.00 -6.53 3.17
N ILE A 6 24.51 -5.30 3.21
CA ILE A 6 24.82 -4.27 2.22
C ILE A 6 26.33 -3.99 2.20
N SER A 7 26.92 -3.77 3.37
CA SER A 7 28.37 -3.53 3.49
C SER A 7 29.18 -4.71 2.95
N LEU A 8 28.79 -5.93 3.24
CA LEU A 8 29.47 -7.12 2.74
C LEU A 8 29.40 -7.19 1.20
N ALA A 9 28.23 -6.95 0.61
CA ALA A 9 28.07 -6.94 -0.84
C ALA A 9 28.95 -5.84 -1.51
N LEU A 10 29.03 -4.67 -0.90
CA LEU A 10 29.90 -3.58 -1.36
C LEU A 10 31.38 -3.95 -1.25
N MET A 11 31.82 -4.47 -0.09
CA MET A 11 33.21 -4.86 0.16
C MET A 11 33.70 -5.95 -0.79
N THR A 12 32.81 -6.87 -1.17
CA THR A 12 33.12 -7.96 -2.11
C THR A 12 32.88 -7.58 -3.57
N GLY A 13 32.52 -6.32 -3.84
CA GLY A 13 32.31 -5.80 -5.20
C GLY A 13 31.13 -6.44 -5.93
N ASN A 14 30.08 -6.82 -5.19
CA ASN A 14 28.89 -7.46 -5.72
C ASN A 14 27.72 -6.47 -5.93
N VAL A 15 28.01 -5.19 -6.07
CA VAL A 15 27.02 -4.15 -6.42
C VAL A 15 27.43 -3.51 -7.76
N GLY A 16 26.47 -3.29 -8.64
CA GLY A 16 26.70 -2.69 -9.95
C GLY A 16 27.29 -3.62 -11.01
N LYS A 17 27.39 -4.90 -10.77
CA LYS A 17 27.83 -5.91 -11.75
C LYS A 17 26.64 -6.73 -12.26
N ARG A 18 26.70 -7.11 -13.55
CA ARG A 18 25.70 -8.00 -14.14
C ARG A 18 25.67 -9.35 -13.41
N GLY A 19 24.49 -9.81 -13.04
CA GLY A 19 24.29 -11.07 -12.33
C GLY A 19 24.63 -11.05 -10.84
N SER A 20 24.90 -9.86 -10.27
CA SER A 20 25.11 -9.68 -8.83
C SER A 20 24.33 -8.47 -8.30
N GLY A 21 24.23 -8.33 -7.00
CA GLY A 21 23.55 -7.20 -6.37
C GLY A 21 22.89 -7.56 -5.06
N LEU A 22 22.09 -6.65 -4.56
CA LEU A 22 21.24 -6.82 -3.38
C LEU A 22 19.85 -7.19 -3.83
N HIS A 23 19.32 -8.28 -3.32
CA HIS A 23 18.02 -8.80 -3.69
C HIS A 23 17.16 -9.07 -2.45
N PRO A 24 16.43 -8.07 -1.93
CA PRO A 24 15.57 -8.25 -0.77
C PRO A 24 14.40 -9.16 -1.12
N LEU A 25 14.26 -10.25 -0.39
CA LEU A 25 13.09 -11.13 -0.51
C LEU A 25 11.95 -10.54 0.32
N ARG A 26 10.95 -10.00 -0.36
CA ARG A 26 9.77 -9.43 0.28
C ARG A 26 8.87 -10.54 0.82
N GLY A 27 8.22 -10.30 1.96
CA GLY A 27 7.38 -11.31 2.62
C GLY A 27 6.05 -11.54 1.92
N GLN A 28 5.35 -10.47 1.59
CA GLN A 28 4.02 -10.52 1.00
C GLN A 28 4.07 -10.36 -0.52
N ASN A 29 3.01 -10.81 -1.18
CA ASN A 29 2.84 -10.61 -2.61
C ASN A 29 2.71 -9.11 -2.93
N ASN A 30 3.41 -8.68 -3.98
CA ASN A 30 3.36 -7.31 -4.49
C ASN A 30 3.78 -6.20 -3.49
N VAL A 31 4.53 -6.50 -2.43
CA VAL A 31 5.10 -5.45 -1.56
C VAL A 31 5.98 -4.49 -2.34
N GLN A 32 6.71 -5.00 -3.35
CA GLN A 32 7.50 -4.14 -4.23
C GLN A 32 6.60 -3.16 -4.99
N GLY A 33 5.53 -3.65 -5.63
CA GLY A 33 4.60 -2.79 -6.37
C GLY A 33 3.85 -1.80 -5.49
N ALA A 34 3.45 -2.21 -4.30
CA ALA A 34 2.82 -1.32 -3.31
C ALA A 34 3.77 -0.18 -2.90
N SER A 35 5.03 -0.52 -2.64
CA SER A 35 6.06 0.49 -2.30
C SER A 35 6.35 1.42 -3.49
N ASP A 36 6.47 0.88 -4.70
CA ASP A 36 6.68 1.67 -5.92
C ASP A 36 5.52 2.63 -6.17
N ALA A 37 4.28 2.21 -5.87
CA ALA A 37 3.07 3.02 -6.00
C ALA A 37 2.89 4.09 -4.89
N GLY A 38 3.80 4.17 -3.91
CA GLY A 38 3.77 5.19 -2.87
C GLY A 38 2.99 4.80 -1.61
N LEU A 39 2.70 3.52 -1.39
CA LEU A 39 2.11 3.05 -0.12
C LEU A 39 3.18 3.00 1.00
N ILE A 40 3.86 4.12 1.19
CA ILE A 40 4.90 4.36 2.20
C ILE A 40 4.61 5.73 2.82
N PRO A 41 4.53 5.86 4.14
CA PRO A 41 4.04 7.09 4.79
C PRO A 41 4.91 8.33 4.57
N MET A 42 6.14 8.20 4.08
CA MET A 42 7.05 9.32 3.84
C MET A 42 7.34 9.56 2.36
N MET A 43 6.68 8.85 1.43
CA MET A 43 7.02 8.90 0.00
C MET A 43 5.77 8.94 -0.87
N TYR A 44 5.85 9.72 -1.92
CA TYR A 44 5.00 9.60 -3.11
C TYR A 44 5.43 8.40 -3.98
N PRO A 45 4.67 8.04 -5.03
CA PRO A 45 5.10 7.04 -6.00
C PRO A 45 6.55 7.23 -6.46
N ASP A 46 7.21 6.13 -6.81
CA ASP A 46 8.62 6.08 -7.24
C ASP A 46 9.63 6.57 -6.18
N TYR A 47 9.30 6.38 -4.88
CA TYR A 47 10.16 6.73 -3.74
C TYR A 47 10.50 8.23 -3.65
N GLN A 48 9.66 9.09 -4.17
CA GLN A 48 9.82 10.54 -4.10
C GLN A 48 9.42 11.05 -2.72
N LEU A 49 10.35 11.67 -1.99
CA LEU A 49 10.09 12.13 -0.62
C LEU A 49 9.00 13.22 -0.58
N VAL A 50 8.07 13.12 0.38
CA VAL A 50 6.96 14.07 0.56
C VAL A 50 7.43 15.45 1.05
N ASP A 51 8.56 15.50 1.77
CA ASP A 51 9.16 16.72 2.32
C ASP A 51 10.07 17.49 1.33
N LYS A 52 9.92 17.26 0.04
CA LYS A 52 10.64 17.97 -1.03
C LYS A 52 9.66 18.80 -1.88
N ASP A 53 9.84 20.10 -1.87
CA ASP A 53 8.96 21.05 -2.57
C ASP A 53 8.72 20.69 -4.04
N ASN A 54 9.77 20.36 -4.79
CA ASN A 54 9.65 19.99 -6.20
C ASN A 54 8.77 18.75 -6.42
N ASN A 55 8.80 17.76 -5.50
CA ASN A 55 7.96 16.58 -5.59
C ASN A 55 6.52 16.94 -5.27
N LYS A 56 6.29 17.69 -4.19
CA LYS A 56 4.98 18.16 -3.80
C LYS A 56 4.31 18.94 -4.93
N ASP A 57 4.99 19.94 -5.49
CA ASP A 57 4.48 20.76 -6.61
C ASP A 57 4.08 19.91 -7.82
N PHE A 58 4.88 18.87 -8.13
CA PHE A 58 4.58 17.95 -9.22
C PHE A 58 3.26 17.18 -8.96
N PHE A 59 3.11 16.60 -7.77
CA PHE A 59 1.93 15.81 -7.43
C PHE A 59 0.69 16.68 -7.21
N GLU A 60 0.80 17.86 -6.62
CA GLU A 60 -0.30 18.83 -6.51
C GLU A 60 -0.85 19.23 -7.88
N LYS A 61 0.05 19.47 -8.83
CA LYS A 61 -0.34 19.80 -10.21
C LYS A 61 -0.99 18.61 -10.92
N LEU A 62 -0.43 17.41 -10.74
CA LEU A 62 -0.93 16.19 -11.39
C LEU A 62 -2.32 15.80 -10.87
N TRP A 63 -2.51 15.84 -9.56
CA TRP A 63 -3.77 15.45 -8.90
C TRP A 63 -4.73 16.61 -8.71
N ASN A 64 -4.32 17.83 -9.06
CA ASN A 64 -5.10 19.07 -8.93
C ASN A 64 -5.68 19.22 -7.51
N THR A 65 -4.88 19.02 -6.49
CA THR A 65 -5.27 19.10 -5.08
C THR A 65 -4.07 19.53 -4.23
N PRO A 66 -4.29 20.35 -3.19
CA PRO A 66 -3.22 20.66 -2.24
C PRO A 66 -2.84 19.42 -1.43
N LEU A 67 -1.55 19.25 -1.18
CA LEU A 67 -1.00 18.11 -0.44
C LEU A 67 -0.27 18.60 0.82
N ASP A 68 -0.28 17.77 1.86
CA ASP A 68 0.55 17.97 3.05
C ASP A 68 2.02 17.59 2.73
N ASP A 69 2.96 18.33 3.27
CA ASP A 69 4.40 18.08 3.21
C ASP A 69 4.92 17.26 4.41
N LYS A 70 4.03 16.95 5.34
CA LYS A 70 4.36 16.13 6.49
C LYS A 70 4.40 14.65 6.16
N LYS A 71 5.40 13.99 6.73
CA LYS A 71 5.48 12.52 6.67
C LYS A 71 4.31 11.91 7.43
N GLY A 72 3.69 10.88 6.85
CA GLY A 72 2.73 10.06 7.55
C GLY A 72 3.39 9.22 8.64
N LEU A 73 2.57 8.64 9.49
CA LEU A 73 3.01 7.81 10.62
C LEU A 73 3.36 6.38 10.15
N THR A 74 4.32 5.76 10.82
CA THR A 74 4.58 4.32 10.71
C THR A 74 3.51 3.53 11.46
N VAL A 75 3.42 2.22 11.24
CA VAL A 75 2.41 1.37 11.90
C VAL A 75 2.46 1.48 13.43
N VAL A 76 3.65 1.51 14.03
CA VAL A 76 3.81 1.66 15.48
C VAL A 76 3.31 3.03 15.95
N GLU A 77 3.73 4.09 15.27
CA GLU A 77 3.29 5.46 15.57
C GLU A 77 1.77 5.64 15.38
N ILE A 78 1.13 4.92 14.45
CA ILE A 78 -0.32 4.92 14.30
C ILE A 78 -1.00 4.33 15.54
N MET A 79 -0.51 3.20 16.06
CA MET A 79 -1.07 2.57 17.27
C MET A 79 -0.90 3.48 18.49
N ASP A 80 0.27 4.11 18.65
CA ASP A 80 0.51 5.09 19.71
C ASP A 80 -0.43 6.30 19.59
N ALA A 81 -0.60 6.83 18.38
CA ALA A 81 -1.49 7.97 18.10
C ALA A 81 -2.98 7.67 18.36
N ILE A 82 -3.41 6.41 18.20
CA ILE A 82 -4.75 5.97 18.61
C ILE A 82 -4.88 6.01 20.13
N HIS A 83 -3.90 5.48 20.87
CA HIS A 83 -3.87 5.56 22.34
C HIS A 83 -3.87 7.01 22.85
N GLU A 84 -3.23 7.93 22.14
CA GLU A 84 -3.24 9.36 22.40
C GLU A 84 -4.54 10.07 21.96
N ASN A 85 -5.51 9.33 21.40
CA ASN A 85 -6.78 9.84 20.86
C ASN A 85 -6.60 10.92 19.76
N THR A 86 -5.50 10.87 19.02
CA THR A 86 -5.23 11.74 17.87
C THR A 86 -5.70 11.14 16.55
N ILE A 87 -5.71 9.80 16.45
CA ILE A 87 -6.36 9.05 15.37
C ILE A 87 -7.64 8.42 15.92
N LYS A 88 -8.77 8.67 15.25
CA LYS A 88 -10.11 8.24 15.67
C LYS A 88 -10.77 7.30 14.68
N GLY A 89 -10.35 7.33 13.43
CA GLY A 89 -10.85 6.45 12.38
C GLY A 89 -9.72 5.82 11.60
N MET A 90 -9.92 4.58 11.14
CA MET A 90 -8.92 3.85 10.39
C MET A 90 -9.56 3.02 9.27
N TYR A 91 -8.87 2.93 8.14
CA TYR A 91 -9.21 2.03 7.05
C TYR A 91 -8.06 1.05 6.84
N ILE A 92 -8.31 -0.23 7.03
CA ILE A 92 -7.33 -1.30 6.87
C ILE A 92 -7.66 -2.11 5.63
N LEU A 93 -6.69 -2.26 4.74
CA LEU A 93 -6.83 -3.00 3.49
C LEU A 93 -5.79 -4.11 3.42
N GLY A 94 -6.26 -5.37 3.46
CA GLY A 94 -5.44 -6.55 3.23
C GLY A 94 -4.39 -6.83 4.30
N GLU A 95 -4.59 -6.33 5.53
CA GLU A 95 -3.69 -6.50 6.66
C GLU A 95 -4.46 -6.93 7.91
N ASN A 96 -3.79 -7.69 8.79
CA ASN A 96 -4.38 -8.21 10.01
C ASN A 96 -3.58 -7.79 11.27
N PRO A 97 -3.51 -6.49 11.60
CA PRO A 97 -2.71 -5.97 12.72
C PRO A 97 -3.07 -6.60 14.07
N ALA A 98 -4.33 -6.99 14.29
CA ALA A 98 -4.74 -7.71 15.50
C ALA A 98 -4.06 -9.10 15.67
N MET A 99 -3.30 -9.56 14.67
CA MET A 99 -2.54 -10.81 14.67
C MET A 99 -1.04 -10.61 14.40
N SER A 100 -0.66 -9.61 13.58
CA SER A 100 0.69 -9.49 13.03
C SER A 100 1.52 -8.36 13.63
N ASP A 101 0.91 -7.38 14.31
CA ASP A 101 1.63 -6.23 14.81
C ASP A 101 2.50 -6.57 16.05
N PRO A 102 3.64 -5.85 16.21
CA PRO A 102 4.41 -5.91 17.44
C PRO A 102 3.55 -5.49 18.64
N ASP A 103 3.81 -6.07 19.81
CA ASP A 103 3.01 -5.84 21.00
C ASP A 103 1.49 -6.00 20.74
N LEU A 104 1.09 -7.23 20.53
CA LEU A 104 -0.25 -7.59 20.09
C LEU A 104 -1.36 -7.08 21.00
N ASN A 105 -1.11 -6.99 22.31
CA ASN A 105 -2.12 -6.47 23.25
C ASN A 105 -2.32 -4.97 23.03
N HIS A 106 -1.24 -4.21 22.91
CA HIS A 106 -1.27 -2.78 22.62
C HIS A 106 -2.01 -2.50 21.29
N ALA A 107 -1.71 -3.25 20.23
CA ALA A 107 -2.39 -3.11 18.94
C ALA A 107 -3.89 -3.41 19.03
N ARG A 108 -4.30 -4.47 19.74
CA ARG A 108 -5.72 -4.82 19.92
C ARG A 108 -6.47 -3.79 20.76
N GLU A 109 -5.84 -3.26 21.79
CA GLU A 109 -6.41 -2.18 22.60
C GLU A 109 -6.60 -0.91 21.74
N ALA A 110 -5.60 -0.53 20.93
CA ALA A 110 -5.71 0.59 19.99
C ALA A 110 -6.90 0.41 19.04
N LEU A 111 -7.05 -0.76 18.41
CA LEU A 111 -8.16 -1.03 17.50
C LEU A 111 -9.54 -0.90 18.17
N GLN A 112 -9.64 -1.26 19.45
CA GLN A 112 -10.89 -1.10 20.23
C GLN A 112 -11.21 0.35 20.58
N MET A 113 -10.22 1.23 20.63
CA MET A 113 -10.38 2.65 20.94
C MET A 113 -10.84 3.49 19.75
N LEU A 114 -10.77 2.96 18.54
CA LEU A 114 -11.22 3.69 17.35
C LEU A 114 -12.71 3.98 17.38
N GLU A 115 -13.06 5.22 17.02
CA GLU A 115 -14.47 5.63 16.84
C GLU A 115 -15.08 5.01 15.57
N HIS A 116 -14.26 4.70 14.57
CA HIS A 116 -14.71 4.09 13.31
C HIS A 116 -13.58 3.29 12.65
N LEU A 117 -13.82 2.00 12.45
CA LEU A 117 -12.88 1.09 11.79
C LEU A 117 -13.53 0.44 10.57
N VAL A 118 -12.90 0.62 9.42
CA VAL A 118 -13.25 -0.07 8.18
C VAL A 118 -12.17 -1.09 7.85
N VAL A 119 -12.56 -2.32 7.55
CA VAL A 119 -11.66 -3.40 7.12
C VAL A 119 -12.06 -3.91 5.75
N GLN A 120 -11.11 -3.97 4.83
CA GLN A 120 -11.26 -4.58 3.53
C GLN A 120 -10.34 -5.79 3.45
N ASP A 121 -10.88 -6.99 3.40
CA ASP A 121 -10.08 -8.22 3.38
C ASP A 121 -10.81 -9.34 2.64
N ILE A 122 -10.06 -10.40 2.31
CA ILE A 122 -10.59 -11.62 1.69
C ILE A 122 -11.12 -12.62 2.73
N PHE A 123 -10.77 -12.45 4.00
CA PHE A 123 -11.22 -13.27 5.11
C PHE A 123 -11.76 -12.43 6.26
N LEU A 124 -12.61 -13.01 7.07
CA LEU A 124 -13.02 -12.45 8.35
C LEU A 124 -11.91 -12.70 9.38
N THR A 125 -10.93 -11.79 9.39
CA THR A 125 -9.73 -11.85 10.23
C THR A 125 -10.01 -11.43 11.67
N GLU A 126 -9.03 -11.60 12.57
CA GLU A 126 -9.08 -11.08 13.94
C GLU A 126 -9.29 -9.57 13.95
N THR A 127 -8.64 -8.84 13.02
CA THR A 127 -8.83 -7.38 12.87
C THR A 127 -10.27 -7.05 12.46
N ALA A 128 -10.87 -7.82 11.59
CA ALA A 128 -12.24 -7.60 11.15
C ALA A 128 -13.29 -7.74 12.29
N THR A 129 -12.95 -8.43 13.39
CA THR A 129 -13.85 -8.52 14.56
C THR A 129 -14.01 -7.20 15.32
N TYR A 130 -13.11 -6.22 15.10
CA TYR A 130 -13.19 -4.87 15.69
C TYR A 130 -13.85 -3.86 14.73
N ALA A 131 -14.11 -4.24 13.47
CA ALA A 131 -14.55 -3.31 12.44
C ALA A 131 -16.05 -2.95 12.56
N ASP A 132 -16.37 -1.69 12.31
CA ASP A 132 -17.74 -1.21 12.12
C ASP A 132 -18.26 -1.56 10.72
N VAL A 133 -17.37 -1.57 9.73
CA VAL A 133 -17.69 -1.90 8.35
C VAL A 133 -16.65 -2.86 7.77
N ILE A 134 -17.12 -3.91 7.10
CA ILE A 134 -16.27 -4.87 6.41
C ILE A 134 -16.63 -4.89 4.92
N PHE A 135 -15.61 -4.68 4.07
CA PHE A 135 -15.73 -4.85 2.63
C PHE A 135 -15.09 -6.18 2.20
N PRO A 136 -15.87 -7.16 1.72
CA PRO A 136 -15.32 -8.40 1.20
C PRO A 136 -14.57 -8.14 -0.11
N ALA A 137 -13.29 -8.47 -0.14
CA ALA A 137 -12.39 -8.26 -1.25
C ALA A 137 -12.07 -9.55 -2.01
N SER A 138 -11.61 -9.42 -3.24
CA SER A 138 -11.18 -10.53 -4.10
C SER A 138 -9.75 -10.96 -3.81
N ALA A 139 -9.50 -12.25 -3.85
CA ALA A 139 -8.16 -12.83 -3.82
C ALA A 139 -7.41 -12.63 -5.16
N TRP A 140 -6.11 -12.93 -5.18
CA TRP A 140 -5.26 -12.76 -6.36
C TRP A 140 -5.76 -13.45 -7.63
N PRO A 141 -6.23 -14.72 -7.59
CA PRO A 141 -6.72 -15.38 -8.81
C PRO A 141 -8.09 -14.88 -9.29
N GLU A 142 -8.77 -14.06 -8.49
CA GLU A 142 -10.13 -13.58 -8.73
C GLU A 142 -10.18 -12.19 -9.35
N LYS A 143 -9.03 -11.56 -9.63
CA LYS A 143 -8.94 -10.21 -10.17
C LYS A 143 -7.83 -10.04 -11.20
N ASN A 144 -7.96 -8.99 -12.02
CA ASN A 144 -6.88 -8.51 -12.86
C ASN A 144 -6.08 -7.42 -12.14
N GLY A 145 -4.79 -7.34 -12.44
CA GLY A 145 -3.93 -6.30 -11.90
C GLY A 145 -2.46 -6.54 -12.20
N THR A 146 -1.62 -5.58 -11.87
CA THR A 146 -0.18 -5.73 -12.00
C THR A 146 0.44 -6.16 -10.69
N VAL A 147 1.47 -6.98 -10.77
CA VAL A 147 2.34 -7.33 -9.66
C VAL A 147 3.79 -7.03 -10.05
N THR A 148 4.54 -6.50 -9.11
CA THR A 148 5.97 -6.22 -9.31
C THR A 148 6.79 -7.16 -8.45
N ASN A 149 7.64 -7.95 -9.07
CA ASN A 149 8.50 -8.85 -8.32
C ASN A 149 9.74 -8.11 -7.75
N THR A 150 10.55 -8.81 -6.97
CA THR A 150 11.69 -8.22 -6.25
C THR A 150 12.81 -7.68 -7.17
N ASN A 151 12.86 -8.10 -8.43
CA ASN A 151 13.76 -7.51 -9.43
C ASN A 151 13.14 -6.30 -10.15
N ARG A 152 12.01 -5.80 -9.66
CA ARG A 152 11.24 -4.66 -10.19
C ARG A 152 10.65 -4.90 -11.58
N GLN A 153 10.48 -6.13 -11.99
CA GLN A 153 9.74 -6.46 -13.20
C GLN A 153 8.24 -6.44 -12.94
N VAL A 154 7.51 -5.56 -13.61
CA VAL A 154 6.06 -5.49 -13.57
C VAL A 154 5.47 -6.58 -14.46
N GLN A 155 4.54 -7.35 -13.90
CA GLN A 155 3.88 -8.45 -14.56
C GLN A 155 2.36 -8.32 -14.45
N MET A 156 1.65 -8.77 -15.48
CA MET A 156 0.19 -8.78 -15.48
C MET A 156 -0.33 -10.07 -14.83
N GLY A 157 -0.98 -9.93 -13.68
CA GLY A 157 -1.85 -10.95 -13.12
C GLY A 157 -3.21 -10.94 -13.82
N ARG A 158 -3.70 -12.13 -14.19
CA ARG A 158 -4.99 -12.28 -14.86
C ARG A 158 -5.96 -13.06 -13.99
N LYS A 159 -7.21 -12.60 -13.98
CA LYS A 159 -8.30 -13.31 -13.34
C LYS A 159 -8.43 -14.74 -13.91
N ALA A 160 -8.47 -15.72 -13.03
CA ALA A 160 -8.63 -17.12 -13.34
C ALA A 160 -9.89 -17.73 -12.71
N LEU A 161 -10.42 -17.12 -11.66
CA LEU A 161 -11.59 -17.58 -10.89
C LEU A 161 -12.57 -16.44 -10.70
N ASP A 162 -13.82 -16.75 -10.49
CA ASP A 162 -14.82 -15.77 -10.09
C ASP A 162 -14.72 -15.50 -8.58
N SER A 163 -14.93 -14.26 -8.19
CA SER A 163 -14.97 -13.87 -6.78
C SER A 163 -16.15 -14.53 -6.07
N PRO A 164 -15.98 -15.03 -4.84
CA PRO A 164 -17.06 -15.66 -4.09
C PRO A 164 -18.07 -14.61 -3.60
N GLY A 165 -19.36 -14.98 -3.60
CA GLY A 165 -20.43 -14.18 -3.03
C GLY A 165 -20.47 -12.74 -3.56
N GLU A 166 -20.41 -11.77 -2.65
CA GLU A 166 -20.45 -10.34 -2.97
C GLU A 166 -19.04 -9.68 -3.02
N ALA A 167 -17.97 -10.46 -2.90
CA ALA A 167 -16.62 -9.94 -2.93
C ALA A 167 -16.32 -9.17 -4.23
N LYS A 168 -15.62 -8.04 -4.10
CA LYS A 168 -15.26 -7.16 -5.21
C LYS A 168 -13.75 -6.98 -5.28
N GLU A 169 -13.27 -6.62 -6.46
CA GLU A 169 -11.86 -6.27 -6.68
C GLU A 169 -11.50 -5.00 -5.88
N ASP A 170 -10.33 -4.96 -5.24
CA ASP A 170 -9.90 -3.86 -4.37
C ASP A 170 -9.96 -2.50 -5.06
N TRP A 171 -9.51 -2.43 -6.32
CA TRP A 171 -9.55 -1.21 -7.09
C TRP A 171 -10.99 -0.70 -7.31
N TRP A 172 -11.95 -1.63 -7.49
CA TRP A 172 -13.36 -1.28 -7.66
C TRP A 172 -13.95 -0.71 -6.37
N ILE A 173 -13.67 -1.35 -5.22
CA ILE A 173 -14.12 -0.87 -3.90
C ILE A 173 -13.57 0.54 -3.66
N THR A 174 -12.26 0.75 -3.87
CA THR A 174 -11.60 2.05 -3.69
C THR A 174 -12.18 3.10 -4.64
N ASN A 175 -12.39 2.76 -5.91
CA ASN A 175 -12.99 3.66 -6.92
C ASN A 175 -14.42 4.06 -6.54
N GLU A 176 -15.24 3.13 -6.08
CA GLU A 176 -16.59 3.40 -5.63
C GLU A 176 -16.64 4.24 -4.35
N LEU A 177 -15.71 4.01 -3.43
CA LEU A 177 -15.57 4.83 -2.23
C LEU A 177 -15.18 6.26 -2.61
N GLY A 178 -14.17 6.43 -3.46
CA GLY A 178 -13.74 7.75 -3.95
C GLY A 178 -14.87 8.54 -4.61
N LYS A 179 -15.67 7.90 -5.47
CA LYS A 179 -16.85 8.54 -6.09
C LYS A 179 -17.86 9.03 -5.04
N ARG A 180 -18.13 8.23 -4.00
CA ARG A 180 -19.05 8.60 -2.92
C ARG A 180 -18.50 9.74 -2.05
N MET A 181 -17.18 9.87 -1.97
CA MET A 181 -16.50 10.99 -1.33
C MET A 181 -16.40 12.25 -2.21
N GLY A 182 -16.95 12.22 -3.41
CA GLY A 182 -17.00 13.37 -4.33
C GLY A 182 -15.85 13.45 -5.32
N LEU A 183 -14.99 12.43 -5.38
CA LEU A 183 -13.92 12.38 -6.40
C LEU A 183 -14.50 12.00 -7.77
N ASN A 184 -14.02 12.65 -8.83
CA ASN A 184 -14.50 12.41 -10.20
C ASN A 184 -13.78 11.22 -10.86
N TRP A 185 -13.65 10.12 -10.16
CA TRP A 185 -13.03 8.91 -10.70
C TRP A 185 -13.98 8.15 -11.62
N LYS A 186 -13.45 7.71 -12.78
CA LYS A 186 -14.24 7.05 -13.83
C LYS A 186 -13.61 5.76 -14.32
N TYR A 187 -12.68 5.20 -13.55
CA TYR A 187 -11.98 3.98 -13.93
C TYR A 187 -12.96 2.81 -14.13
N LYS A 188 -12.74 2.09 -15.21
CA LYS A 188 -13.51 0.89 -15.59
C LYS A 188 -12.67 -0.37 -15.57
N HIS A 189 -11.34 -0.22 -15.57
CA HIS A 189 -10.41 -1.33 -15.62
C HIS A 189 -9.09 -0.96 -14.93
N PRO A 190 -8.41 -1.89 -14.23
CA PRO A 190 -7.13 -1.61 -13.56
C PRO A 190 -6.01 -1.14 -14.51
N LYS A 191 -6.12 -1.43 -15.80
CA LYS A 191 -5.19 -0.89 -16.81
C LYS A 191 -5.20 0.64 -16.84
N GLU A 192 -6.37 1.28 -16.75
CA GLU A 192 -6.49 2.74 -16.75
C GLU A 192 -5.80 3.35 -15.53
N ILE A 193 -5.92 2.68 -14.38
CA ILE A 193 -5.24 3.05 -13.14
C ILE A 193 -3.72 2.92 -13.30
N TYR A 194 -3.26 1.82 -13.91
CA TYR A 194 -1.84 1.61 -14.15
C TYR A 194 -1.25 2.64 -15.13
N GLU A 195 -1.99 3.01 -16.18
CA GLU A 195 -1.58 4.05 -17.13
C GLU A 195 -1.38 5.40 -16.40
N GLU A 196 -2.28 5.79 -15.51
CA GLU A 196 -2.11 6.99 -14.68
C GLU A 196 -0.94 6.83 -13.70
N MET A 197 -0.85 5.70 -13.02
CA MET A 197 0.23 5.40 -12.08
C MET A 197 1.60 5.48 -12.77
N SER A 198 1.72 5.05 -14.03
CA SER A 198 2.97 5.11 -14.79
C SER A 198 3.48 6.55 -15.00
N LEU A 199 2.57 7.54 -15.05
CA LEU A 199 2.95 8.96 -15.14
C LEU A 199 3.63 9.46 -13.86
N THR A 200 3.34 8.82 -12.73
CA THR A 200 3.91 9.17 -11.41
C THR A 200 5.24 8.47 -11.13
N MET A 201 5.61 7.50 -11.96
CA MET A 201 6.78 6.63 -11.75
C MET A 201 7.76 6.68 -12.94
N PRO A 202 8.57 7.75 -13.06
CA PRO A 202 9.53 7.91 -14.16
C PRO A 202 10.49 6.73 -14.30
N SER A 203 10.87 6.06 -13.22
CA SER A 203 11.78 4.92 -13.24
C SER A 203 11.24 3.68 -13.96
N LEU A 204 9.93 3.60 -14.19
CA LEU A 204 9.30 2.51 -14.96
C LEU A 204 9.12 2.84 -16.46
N ASN A 205 9.40 4.07 -16.86
CA ASN A 205 9.23 4.54 -18.24
C ASN A 205 10.53 4.54 -19.06
N ASN A 206 11.61 3.89 -18.57
CA ASN A 206 12.90 3.80 -19.23
C ASN A 206 13.12 2.41 -19.84
#